data_825071aca51f446abfe782c0082f1512
#
_entry.id   825071aca51f446abfe782c0082f1512
#
_cell.length_a   1.000
_cell.length_b   1.000
_cell.length_c   1.000
_cell.angle_alpha   90.00
_cell.angle_beta   90.00
_cell.angle_gamma   90.00
#
_symmetry.space_group_name_H-M   'P 1'
#
loop_
_entity.id
_entity.type
_entity.pdbx_description
1 polymer ?
#
loop_
_entity_poly.entity_id
_entity_poly.type
_entity_poly.pdbx_seq_one_letter_code
_entity_poly.pdbx_strand_id
1 'polypeptide(L)'
;MINKNTFIKNSIAFVVILISNFMFCQNQFKEIDQLLQQAEQSRKEFNNLDQLKYAKQASILAEQTEDSQKIAESYYNIARALSFLELQKESFSYINKASQQPYTKKSKLIQAQLKEIKAFNYYSLGLNSQFNKELPGIVKLLKNQNNKDAIILLQRTYLNIGSTKPDSAKYYSELCFKELKKLPEKDTHLELADFYRYKGTEFQEKIPDSALYYYQKSIQITQKYHDPVLFFNYTAFGDYYSSQKKYNLAIDFYDKAIQNIKEQNITPYHFVNNDLYNKISDLYGKLGDKEKQHEYLAIYSDLQKKLLTERNKNVESALNILLKDKEEEYKSSELQKYILISIGILALLILFFFIYRVLRKNLKHKDTIIQEAATTLQNKEEIIDQKNSETQELQLKINDAYTDVVELAKKNDPSFYFRFQEVYPEFQRKLLETNPTLRTSELILCAYTFLGFSIKDIAEYTFKSINTIRNRRQNLRKKFGMQTEEDMGMWLRNLTSKQEQ
;
A
#
# COMPACT_ATOMS: atom_id res chain seq x y z
N MET A 1 -8.64 55.25 -30.87
CA MET A 1 -7.44 55.46 -30.04
C MET A 1 -7.59 54.66 -28.74
N ILE A 2 -6.95 53.54 -28.60
CA ILE A 2 -6.94 52.77 -27.35
C ILE A 2 -6.06 53.53 -26.39
N ASN A 3 -6.62 53.91 -25.23
CA ASN A 3 -5.97 54.76 -24.24
C ASN A 3 -4.69 54.06 -23.71
N LYS A 4 -3.51 54.58 -24.01
CA LYS A 4 -2.19 54.06 -23.63
C LYS A 4 -2.10 53.68 -22.16
N ASN A 5 -2.79 54.42 -21.29
CA ASN A 5 -2.85 54.17 -19.84
C ASN A 5 -3.67 52.88 -19.48
N THR A 6 -4.68 52.53 -20.27
CA THR A 6 -5.43 51.31 -20.05
C THR A 6 -4.65 50.07 -20.49
N PHE A 7 -3.86 50.18 -21.54
CA PHE A 7 -3.00 49.11 -22.01
C PHE A 7 -1.89 48.81 -21.00
N ILE A 8 -1.23 49.86 -20.44
CA ILE A 8 -0.19 49.70 -19.41
C ILE A 8 -0.75 49.09 -18.13
N LYS A 9 -1.92 49.54 -17.64
CA LYS A 9 -2.57 48.96 -16.45
C LYS A 9 -2.94 47.48 -16.65
N ASN A 10 -3.44 47.09 -17.80
CA ASN A 10 -3.78 45.70 -18.12
C ASN A 10 -2.52 44.83 -18.23
N SER A 11 -1.41 45.38 -18.80
CA SER A 11 -0.14 44.66 -18.87
C SER A 11 0.49 44.46 -17.49
N ILE A 12 0.42 45.43 -16.58
CA ILE A 12 0.89 45.31 -15.20
C ILE A 12 0.04 44.29 -14.43
N ALA A 13 -1.28 44.35 -14.56
CA ALA A 13 -2.17 43.36 -13.93
C ALA A 13 -1.87 41.93 -14.42
N PHE A 14 -1.61 41.77 -15.72
CA PHE A 14 -1.27 40.45 -16.29
C PHE A 14 0.10 39.95 -15.74
N VAL A 15 1.09 40.81 -15.62
CA VAL A 15 2.41 40.48 -15.03
C VAL A 15 2.28 40.12 -13.55
N VAL A 16 1.45 40.83 -12.77
CA VAL A 16 1.20 40.52 -11.35
C VAL A 16 0.51 39.17 -11.21
N ILE A 17 -0.45 38.85 -12.07
CA ILE A 17 -1.11 37.52 -12.09
C ILE A 17 -0.11 36.42 -12.44
N LEU A 18 0.79 36.65 -13.40
CA LEU A 18 1.82 35.69 -13.76
C LEU A 18 2.83 35.45 -12.61
N ILE A 19 3.25 36.50 -11.91
CA ILE A 19 4.16 36.39 -10.76
C ILE A 19 3.48 35.69 -9.60
N SER A 20 2.21 35.99 -9.30
CA SER A 20 1.46 35.33 -8.24
C SER A 20 1.25 33.84 -8.53
N ASN A 21 0.92 33.47 -9.77
CA ASN A 21 0.81 32.07 -10.18
C ASN A 21 2.17 31.34 -10.10
N PHE A 22 3.26 32.00 -10.47
CA PHE A 22 4.62 31.43 -10.37
C PHE A 22 5.03 31.18 -8.91
N MET A 23 4.78 32.16 -8.02
CA MET A 23 5.04 31.99 -6.57
C MET A 23 4.16 30.92 -5.94
N PHE A 24 2.90 30.81 -6.36
CA PHE A 24 1.98 29.76 -5.90
C PHE A 24 2.48 28.36 -6.32
N CYS A 25 2.88 28.21 -7.58
CA CYS A 25 3.44 26.96 -8.09
C CYS A 25 4.73 26.57 -7.34
N GLN A 26 5.62 27.53 -7.09
CA GLN A 26 6.87 27.29 -6.36
C GLN A 26 6.64 26.85 -4.90
N ASN A 27 5.61 27.37 -4.22
CA ASN A 27 5.20 26.93 -2.89
C ASN A 27 4.67 25.50 -2.91
N GLN A 28 3.88 25.12 -3.90
CA GLN A 28 3.37 23.74 -4.04
C GLN A 28 4.50 22.72 -4.23
N PHE A 29 5.50 23.01 -5.06
CA PHE A 29 6.67 22.11 -5.21
C PHE A 29 7.41 21.89 -3.90
N LYS A 30 7.63 22.96 -3.13
CA LYS A 30 8.27 22.86 -1.81
C LYS A 30 7.45 22.02 -0.83
N GLU A 31 6.14 22.17 -0.85
CA GLU A 31 5.22 21.39 -0.01
C GLU A 31 5.24 19.91 -0.39
N ILE A 32 5.24 19.59 -1.69
CA ILE A 32 5.38 18.20 -2.18
C ILE A 32 6.69 17.59 -1.68
N ASP A 33 7.81 18.32 -1.79
CA ASP A 33 9.11 17.84 -1.33
C ASP A 33 9.13 17.58 0.18
N GLN A 34 8.51 18.44 0.97
CA GLN A 34 8.37 18.27 2.42
C GLN A 34 7.53 17.04 2.76
N LEU A 35 6.41 16.84 2.09
CA LEU A 35 5.55 15.65 2.29
C LEU A 35 6.27 14.35 1.90
N LEU A 36 7.01 14.34 0.80
CA LEU A 36 7.81 13.18 0.40
C LEU A 36 8.95 12.91 1.40
N GLN A 37 9.54 13.96 1.96
CA GLN A 37 10.55 13.82 3.03
C GLN A 37 9.91 13.25 4.32
N GLN A 38 8.72 13.71 4.70
CA GLN A 38 7.98 13.17 5.84
C GLN A 38 7.59 11.69 5.61
N ALA A 39 7.18 11.35 4.40
CA ALA A 39 6.91 9.96 4.03
C ALA A 39 8.17 9.09 4.16
N GLU A 40 9.33 9.58 3.72
CA GLU A 40 10.60 8.86 3.84
C GLU A 40 11.06 8.75 5.31
N GLN A 41 10.83 9.78 6.13
CA GLN A 41 11.12 9.73 7.56
C GLN A 41 10.22 8.69 8.25
N SER A 42 8.92 8.72 8.00
CA SER A 42 7.96 7.72 8.55
C SER A 42 8.35 6.29 8.15
N ARG A 43 8.84 6.09 6.92
CA ARG A 43 9.39 4.81 6.47
C ARG A 43 10.57 4.34 7.32
N LYS A 44 11.50 5.23 7.64
CA LYS A 44 12.68 4.91 8.48
C LYS A 44 12.27 4.55 9.90
N GLU A 45 11.18 5.12 10.38
CA GLU A 45 10.59 4.86 11.70
C GLU A 45 9.63 3.65 11.70
N PHE A 46 9.55 2.90 10.58
CA PHE A 46 8.65 1.75 10.38
C PHE A 46 7.16 2.12 10.50
N ASN A 47 6.79 3.39 10.36
CA ASN A 47 5.41 3.86 10.39
C ASN A 47 4.82 3.91 8.97
N ASN A 48 4.37 2.76 8.48
CA ASN A 48 3.87 2.63 7.11
C ASN A 48 2.53 3.37 6.90
N LEU A 49 1.74 3.60 7.94
CA LEU A 49 0.48 4.32 7.83
C LEU A 49 0.71 5.83 7.61
N ASP A 50 1.61 6.44 8.37
CA ASP A 50 1.99 7.84 8.16
C ASP A 50 2.75 8.02 6.85
N GLN A 51 3.59 7.05 6.46
CA GLN A 51 4.19 7.03 5.11
C GLN A 51 3.12 7.10 4.03
N LEU A 52 2.06 6.27 4.13
CA LEU A 52 0.94 6.29 3.18
C LEU A 52 0.25 7.64 3.17
N LYS A 53 -0.06 8.20 4.34
CA LYS A 53 -0.74 9.49 4.51
C LYS A 53 0.03 10.62 3.82
N TYR A 54 1.32 10.79 4.14
CA TYR A 54 2.13 11.86 3.56
C TYR A 54 2.36 11.66 2.07
N ALA A 55 2.65 10.44 1.63
CA ALA A 55 2.82 10.13 0.22
C ALA A 55 1.55 10.39 -0.59
N LYS A 56 0.39 10.16 0.02
CA LYS A 56 -0.89 10.42 -0.62
C LYS A 56 -1.18 11.91 -0.71
N GLN A 57 -0.92 12.70 0.33
CA GLN A 57 -1.02 14.15 0.29
C GLN A 57 -0.08 14.72 -0.80
N ALA A 58 1.16 14.22 -0.87
CA ALA A 58 2.10 14.60 -1.93
C ALA A 58 1.55 14.28 -3.33
N SER A 59 0.89 13.12 -3.52
CA SER A 59 0.35 12.73 -4.82
C SER A 59 -0.76 13.66 -5.31
N ILE A 60 -1.64 14.11 -4.41
CA ILE A 60 -2.72 15.05 -4.74
C ILE A 60 -2.15 16.37 -5.26
N LEU A 61 -1.17 16.92 -4.54
CA LEU A 61 -0.52 18.17 -4.97
C LEU A 61 0.30 17.98 -6.25
N ALA A 62 1.00 16.85 -6.39
CA ALA A 62 1.79 16.54 -7.59
C ALA A 62 0.92 16.40 -8.83
N GLU A 63 -0.25 15.78 -8.70
CA GLU A 63 -1.23 15.66 -9.79
C GLU A 63 -1.75 17.03 -10.23
N GLN A 64 -1.94 17.98 -9.30
CA GLN A 64 -2.34 19.37 -9.62
C GLN A 64 -1.26 20.14 -10.35
N THR A 65 0.01 19.85 -10.09
CA THR A 65 1.15 20.51 -10.78
C THR A 65 1.51 19.85 -12.11
N GLU A 66 0.92 18.69 -12.42
CA GLU A 66 1.23 17.86 -13.61
C GLU A 66 2.72 17.45 -13.69
N ASP A 67 3.48 17.53 -12.58
CA ASP A 67 4.86 17.10 -12.53
C ASP A 67 4.99 15.59 -12.51
N SER A 68 5.32 15.04 -13.66
CA SER A 68 5.45 13.59 -13.86
C SER A 68 6.47 12.94 -12.93
N GLN A 69 7.53 13.64 -12.48
CA GLN A 69 8.50 13.11 -11.53
C GLN A 69 7.89 13.02 -10.14
N LYS A 70 7.29 14.11 -9.66
CA LYS A 70 6.67 14.15 -8.32
C LYS A 70 5.50 13.19 -8.21
N ILE A 71 4.70 13.04 -9.27
CA ILE A 71 3.65 12.03 -9.34
C ILE A 71 4.24 10.62 -9.22
N ALA A 72 5.29 10.30 -9.98
CA ALA A 72 5.91 8.98 -9.95
C ALA A 72 6.54 8.67 -8.58
N GLU A 73 7.23 9.63 -7.96
CA GLU A 73 7.83 9.50 -6.62
C GLU A 73 6.75 9.31 -5.54
N SER A 74 5.66 10.06 -5.62
CA SER A 74 4.52 9.91 -4.69
C SER A 74 3.86 8.56 -4.82
N TYR A 75 3.55 8.10 -6.04
CA TYR A 75 2.95 6.79 -6.29
C TYR A 75 3.87 5.63 -5.89
N TYR A 76 5.19 5.78 -6.06
CA TYR A 76 6.16 4.83 -5.54
C TYR A 76 6.06 4.70 -4.00
N ASN A 77 6.02 5.83 -3.28
CA ASN A 77 5.92 5.83 -1.83
C ASN A 77 4.58 5.23 -1.34
N ILE A 78 3.48 5.53 -2.03
CA ILE A 78 2.17 4.93 -1.75
C ILE A 78 2.22 3.42 -1.99
N ALA A 79 2.73 2.97 -3.14
CA ALA A 79 2.83 1.54 -3.47
C ALA A 79 3.65 0.78 -2.43
N ARG A 80 4.75 1.39 -1.96
CA ARG A 80 5.61 0.82 -0.92
C ARG A 80 4.88 0.71 0.42
N ALA A 81 4.26 1.80 0.88
CA ALA A 81 3.51 1.78 2.13
C ALA A 81 2.40 0.73 2.12
N LEU A 82 1.63 0.65 1.04
CA LEU A 82 0.57 -0.34 0.85
C LEU A 82 1.10 -1.78 0.85
N SER A 83 2.28 -2.00 0.27
CA SER A 83 2.95 -3.29 0.28
C SER A 83 3.25 -3.77 1.71
N PHE A 84 3.77 -2.89 2.56
CA PHE A 84 4.07 -3.19 3.97
C PHE A 84 2.82 -3.23 4.86
N LEU A 85 1.73 -2.59 4.46
CA LEU A 85 0.41 -2.70 5.10
C LEU A 85 -0.38 -3.95 4.62
N GLU A 86 0.25 -4.81 3.83
CA GLU A 86 -0.32 -6.03 3.27
C GLU A 86 -1.53 -5.81 2.34
N LEU A 87 -1.59 -4.65 1.70
CA LEU A 87 -2.54 -4.24 0.68
C LEU A 87 -1.93 -4.41 -0.72
N GLN A 88 -1.53 -5.64 -1.06
CA GLN A 88 -0.76 -5.93 -2.28
C GLN A 88 -1.51 -5.56 -3.55
N LYS A 89 -2.83 -5.73 -3.59
CA LYS A 89 -3.64 -5.36 -4.76
C LYS A 89 -3.58 -3.87 -5.04
N GLU A 90 -3.75 -3.06 -4.01
CA GLU A 90 -3.66 -1.61 -4.10
C GLU A 90 -2.24 -1.16 -4.43
N SER A 91 -1.24 -1.81 -3.83
CA SER A 91 0.18 -1.61 -4.15
C SER A 91 0.44 -1.84 -5.63
N PHE A 92 -0.03 -2.96 -6.22
CA PHE A 92 0.09 -3.20 -7.67
C PHE A 92 -0.61 -2.12 -8.51
N SER A 93 -1.76 -1.60 -8.07
CA SER A 93 -2.45 -0.52 -8.76
C SER A 93 -1.57 0.74 -8.82
N TYR A 94 -0.95 1.14 -7.70
CA TYR A 94 -0.06 2.30 -7.66
C TYR A 94 1.27 2.08 -8.40
N ILE A 95 1.81 0.85 -8.39
CA ILE A 95 2.95 0.47 -9.25
C ILE A 95 2.60 0.73 -10.73
N ASN A 96 1.41 0.33 -11.17
CA ASN A 96 0.96 0.54 -12.53
C ASN A 96 0.79 2.03 -12.86
N LYS A 97 0.16 2.82 -11.96
CA LYS A 97 0.03 4.27 -12.10
C LYS A 97 1.39 4.96 -12.23
N ALA A 98 2.35 4.61 -11.36
CA ALA A 98 3.72 5.12 -11.41
C ALA A 98 4.43 4.74 -12.71
N SER A 99 4.25 3.50 -13.19
CA SER A 99 4.87 2.99 -14.42
C SER A 99 4.40 3.69 -15.67
N GLN A 100 3.19 4.25 -15.67
CA GLN A 100 2.63 4.99 -16.79
C GLN A 100 3.20 6.41 -16.92
N GLN A 101 3.82 6.94 -15.85
CA GLN A 101 4.35 8.30 -15.86
C GLN A 101 5.49 8.47 -16.88
N PRO A 102 5.52 9.59 -17.65
CA PRO A 102 6.59 9.87 -18.60
C PRO A 102 7.98 9.86 -17.96
N TYR A 103 8.11 10.37 -16.74
CA TYR A 103 9.38 10.35 -15.98
C TYR A 103 9.84 8.92 -15.70
N THR A 104 8.95 8.04 -15.27
CA THR A 104 9.29 6.64 -14.99
C THR A 104 9.86 5.94 -16.20
N LYS A 105 9.33 6.19 -17.41
CA LYS A 105 9.85 5.59 -18.65
C LYS A 105 11.30 5.96 -18.93
N LYS A 106 11.78 7.10 -18.42
CA LYS A 106 13.14 7.61 -18.60
C LYS A 106 14.07 7.28 -17.41
N SER A 107 13.54 7.17 -16.19
CA SER A 107 14.29 6.94 -14.97
C SER A 107 14.47 5.45 -14.66
N LYS A 108 15.69 4.94 -14.87
CA LYS A 108 16.05 3.55 -14.54
C LYS A 108 15.90 3.25 -13.05
N LEU A 109 16.15 4.25 -12.19
CA LEU A 109 16.04 4.09 -10.73
C LEU A 109 14.60 3.83 -10.31
N ILE A 110 13.66 4.68 -10.70
CA ILE A 110 12.24 4.50 -10.37
C ILE A 110 11.71 3.18 -10.95
N GLN A 111 12.07 2.81 -12.20
CA GLN A 111 11.71 1.50 -12.76
C GLN A 111 12.19 0.34 -11.89
N ALA A 112 13.43 0.41 -11.40
CA ALA A 112 14.00 -0.61 -10.54
C ALA A 112 13.33 -0.64 -9.16
N GLN A 113 13.05 0.51 -8.56
CA GLN A 113 12.33 0.64 -7.30
C GLN A 113 10.90 0.06 -7.37
N LEU A 114 10.18 0.32 -8.46
CA LEU A 114 8.85 -0.27 -8.69
C LEU A 114 8.92 -1.79 -8.86
N LYS A 115 9.96 -2.31 -9.53
CA LYS A 115 10.20 -3.75 -9.63
C LYS A 115 10.53 -4.38 -8.27
N GLU A 116 11.27 -3.68 -7.41
CA GLU A 116 11.54 -4.14 -6.05
C GLU A 116 10.25 -4.30 -5.24
N ILE A 117 9.35 -3.28 -5.23
CA ILE A 117 8.07 -3.39 -4.54
C ILE A 117 7.23 -4.53 -5.13
N LYS A 118 7.21 -4.64 -6.45
CA LYS A 118 6.51 -5.72 -7.15
C LYS A 118 7.03 -7.09 -6.74
N ALA A 119 8.34 -7.26 -6.66
CA ALA A 119 8.98 -8.47 -6.17
C ALA A 119 8.57 -8.75 -4.71
N PHE A 120 8.65 -7.75 -3.83
CA PHE A 120 8.26 -7.89 -2.44
C PHE A 120 6.77 -8.29 -2.28
N ASN A 121 5.88 -7.70 -3.07
CA ASN A 121 4.47 -8.12 -3.11
C ASN A 121 4.31 -9.60 -3.49
N TYR A 122 5.06 -10.08 -4.49
CA TYR A 122 5.03 -11.49 -4.86
C TYR A 122 5.56 -12.38 -3.74
N TYR A 123 6.64 -11.99 -3.08
CA TYR A 123 7.19 -12.71 -1.94
C TYR A 123 6.16 -12.81 -0.78
N SER A 124 5.52 -11.70 -0.43
CA SER A 124 4.49 -11.65 0.63
C SER A 124 3.27 -12.51 0.31
N LEU A 125 2.97 -12.72 -0.98
CA LEU A 125 1.91 -13.63 -1.46
C LEU A 125 2.37 -15.09 -1.59
N GLY A 126 3.62 -15.42 -1.24
CA GLY A 126 4.18 -16.77 -1.43
C GLY A 126 4.50 -17.12 -2.88
N LEU A 127 4.49 -16.15 -3.79
CA LEU A 127 4.72 -16.33 -5.22
C LEU A 127 6.22 -16.25 -5.56
N ASN A 128 7.03 -17.17 -4.99
CA ASN A 128 8.48 -17.15 -5.09
C ASN A 128 9.03 -17.19 -6.53
N SER A 129 8.33 -17.86 -7.45
CA SER A 129 8.72 -17.88 -8.86
C SER A 129 8.66 -16.49 -9.50
N GLN A 130 7.60 -15.74 -9.21
CA GLN A 130 7.39 -14.37 -9.70
C GLN A 130 8.37 -13.39 -9.04
N PHE A 131 8.60 -13.53 -7.73
CA PHE A 131 9.65 -12.80 -7.02
C PHE A 131 10.99 -12.93 -7.74
N ASN A 132 11.44 -14.17 -7.98
CA ASN A 132 12.71 -14.44 -8.62
C ASN A 132 12.81 -13.94 -10.07
N LYS A 133 11.68 -13.79 -10.78
CA LYS A 133 11.66 -13.23 -12.15
C LYS A 133 11.89 -11.72 -12.20
N GLU A 134 11.53 -10.97 -11.15
CA GLU A 134 11.73 -9.52 -11.12
C GLU A 134 13.17 -9.10 -10.84
N LEU A 135 13.91 -9.86 -10.02
CA LEU A 135 15.26 -9.51 -9.56
C LEU A 135 16.28 -9.26 -10.68
N PRO A 136 16.41 -10.13 -11.72
CA PRO A 136 17.32 -9.87 -12.84
C PRO A 136 17.01 -8.57 -13.59
N GLY A 137 15.73 -8.18 -13.64
CA GLY A 137 15.31 -6.93 -14.25
C GLY A 137 15.84 -5.71 -13.50
N ILE A 138 15.88 -5.73 -12.16
CA ILE A 138 16.49 -4.69 -11.33
C ILE A 138 17.98 -4.58 -11.62
N VAL A 139 18.70 -5.71 -11.62
CA VAL A 139 20.12 -5.74 -11.94
C VAL A 139 20.41 -5.14 -13.33
N LYS A 140 19.62 -5.51 -14.34
CA LYS A 140 19.76 -4.99 -15.72
C LYS A 140 19.63 -3.46 -15.76
N LEU A 141 18.72 -2.89 -14.99
CA LEU A 141 18.47 -1.44 -14.93
C LEU A 141 19.62 -0.70 -14.22
N LEU A 142 20.15 -1.27 -13.13
CA LEU A 142 21.00 -0.54 -12.19
C LEU A 142 22.49 -0.81 -12.29
N LYS A 143 22.97 -1.92 -12.88
CA LYS A 143 24.38 -2.33 -12.91
C LYS A 143 25.38 -1.26 -13.40
N ASN A 144 24.89 -0.28 -14.15
CA ASN A 144 25.70 0.81 -14.67
C ASN A 144 25.32 2.18 -14.08
N GLN A 145 24.56 2.18 -12.96
CA GLN A 145 24.19 3.42 -12.23
C GLN A 145 25.14 3.59 -11.04
N ASN A 146 25.60 4.82 -10.79
CA ASN A 146 26.56 5.12 -9.72
C ASN A 146 25.99 6.04 -8.63
N ASN A 147 24.69 6.38 -8.69
CA ASN A 147 24.08 7.15 -7.60
C ASN A 147 23.83 6.25 -6.38
N LYS A 148 23.80 6.84 -5.19
CA LYS A 148 23.66 6.15 -3.90
C LYS A 148 22.47 5.20 -3.87
N ASP A 149 21.29 5.66 -4.26
CA ASP A 149 20.07 4.87 -4.17
C ASP A 149 20.08 3.64 -5.10
N ALA A 150 20.66 3.82 -6.30
CA ALA A 150 20.84 2.70 -7.24
C ALA A 150 21.80 1.65 -6.69
N ILE A 151 22.91 2.07 -6.06
CA ILE A 151 23.89 1.15 -5.46
C ILE A 151 23.24 0.42 -4.28
N ILE A 152 22.52 1.11 -3.40
CA ILE A 152 21.81 0.50 -2.27
C ILE A 152 20.76 -0.50 -2.74
N LEU A 153 19.96 -0.16 -3.75
CA LEU A 153 18.98 -1.08 -4.30
C LEU A 153 19.62 -2.29 -5.00
N LEU A 154 20.70 -2.06 -5.75
CA LEU A 154 21.41 -3.12 -6.46
C LEU A 154 22.06 -4.12 -5.49
N GLN A 155 22.72 -3.65 -4.44
CA GLN A 155 23.33 -4.52 -3.43
C GLN A 155 22.27 -5.40 -2.72
N ARG A 156 21.14 -4.80 -2.32
CA ARG A 156 20.03 -5.55 -1.70
C ARG A 156 19.45 -6.59 -2.67
N THR A 157 19.38 -6.25 -3.96
CA THR A 157 18.94 -7.19 -5.00
C THR A 157 19.91 -8.36 -5.12
N TYR A 158 21.22 -8.14 -5.05
CA TYR A 158 22.22 -9.21 -5.07
C TYR A 158 22.08 -10.15 -3.86
N LEU A 159 21.87 -9.60 -2.64
CA LEU A 159 21.62 -10.44 -1.46
C LEU A 159 20.35 -11.29 -1.63
N ASN A 160 19.28 -10.72 -2.16
CA ASN A 160 18.03 -11.44 -2.42
C ASN A 160 18.24 -12.58 -3.45
N ILE A 161 19.00 -12.34 -4.52
CA ILE A 161 19.32 -13.39 -5.49
C ILE A 161 20.18 -14.48 -4.83
N GLY A 162 21.18 -14.09 -4.04
CA GLY A 162 22.05 -15.02 -3.33
C GLY A 162 21.31 -15.90 -2.34
N SER A 163 20.32 -15.35 -1.60
CA SER A 163 19.51 -16.11 -0.67
C SER A 163 18.58 -17.13 -1.34
N THR A 164 18.14 -16.85 -2.57
CA THR A 164 17.27 -17.78 -3.33
C THR A 164 18.03 -18.79 -4.19
N LYS A 165 19.34 -18.61 -4.37
CA LYS A 165 20.22 -19.46 -5.18
C LYS A 165 21.49 -19.82 -4.39
N PRO A 166 21.44 -20.79 -3.48
CA PRO A 166 22.56 -21.14 -2.61
C PRO A 166 23.88 -21.41 -3.35
N ASP A 167 23.84 -22.06 -4.52
CA ASP A 167 25.02 -22.35 -5.33
C ASP A 167 25.73 -21.10 -5.85
N SER A 168 25.01 -19.98 -5.94
CA SER A 168 25.54 -18.71 -6.43
C SER A 168 25.67 -17.66 -5.32
N ALA A 169 25.40 -18.02 -4.06
CA ALA A 169 25.37 -17.09 -2.91
C ALA A 169 26.71 -16.34 -2.76
N LYS A 170 27.84 -17.06 -2.86
CA LYS A 170 29.18 -16.48 -2.80
C LYS A 170 29.40 -15.43 -3.90
N TYR A 171 29.06 -15.74 -5.14
CA TYR A 171 29.21 -14.81 -6.27
C TYR A 171 28.40 -13.53 -6.06
N TYR A 172 27.12 -13.65 -5.67
CA TYR A 172 26.28 -12.47 -5.45
C TYR A 172 26.68 -11.66 -4.21
N SER A 173 27.19 -12.31 -3.15
CA SER A 173 27.73 -11.60 -2.00
C SER A 173 29.00 -10.80 -2.35
N GLU A 174 29.86 -11.31 -3.23
CA GLU A 174 31.02 -10.58 -3.74
C GLU A 174 30.60 -9.34 -4.57
N LEU A 175 29.59 -9.50 -5.44
CA LEU A 175 29.00 -8.38 -6.19
C LEU A 175 28.39 -7.34 -5.25
N CYS A 176 27.62 -7.77 -4.25
CA CYS A 176 27.06 -6.88 -3.23
C CYS A 176 28.16 -6.03 -2.55
N PHE A 177 29.21 -6.67 -2.05
CA PHE A 177 30.30 -5.97 -1.37
C PHE A 177 31.07 -5.01 -2.31
N LYS A 178 31.24 -5.39 -3.57
CA LYS A 178 31.83 -4.53 -4.58
C LYS A 178 31.02 -3.26 -4.81
N GLU A 179 29.71 -3.37 -4.87
CA GLU A 179 28.84 -2.20 -5.01
C GLU A 179 28.92 -1.28 -3.78
N LEU A 180 28.82 -1.83 -2.56
CA LEU A 180 28.93 -1.06 -1.32
C LEU A 180 30.24 -0.27 -1.21
N LYS A 181 31.36 -0.83 -1.69
CA LYS A 181 32.66 -0.14 -1.70
C LYS A 181 32.74 1.09 -2.60
N LYS A 182 31.78 1.33 -3.47
CA LYS A 182 31.73 2.53 -4.31
C LYS A 182 31.32 3.77 -3.53
N LEU A 183 30.76 3.61 -2.34
CA LEU A 183 30.28 4.69 -1.49
C LEU A 183 31.06 4.76 -0.17
N PRO A 184 31.12 5.95 0.46
CA PRO A 184 31.67 6.07 1.80
C PRO A 184 30.95 5.19 2.80
N GLU A 185 31.68 4.58 3.75
CA GLU A 185 31.11 3.71 4.78
C GLU A 185 29.99 4.37 5.59
N LYS A 186 30.13 5.67 5.91
CA LYS A 186 29.11 6.45 6.61
C LYS A 186 27.75 6.49 5.87
N ASP A 187 27.77 6.36 4.56
CA ASP A 187 26.59 6.42 3.71
C ASP A 187 25.93 5.05 3.50
N THR A 188 26.63 3.98 3.85
CA THR A 188 26.23 2.59 3.62
C THR A 188 26.41 1.70 4.84
N HIS A 189 26.55 2.28 6.03
CA HIS A 189 26.83 1.50 7.26
C HIS A 189 25.70 0.50 7.58
N LEU A 190 24.44 0.84 7.31
CA LEU A 190 23.31 -0.07 7.51
C LEU A 190 23.36 -1.25 6.54
N GLU A 191 23.60 -0.97 5.26
CA GLU A 191 23.72 -1.99 4.20
C GLU A 191 24.95 -2.88 4.41
N LEU A 192 26.05 -2.31 4.93
CA LEU A 192 27.22 -3.10 5.34
C LEU A 192 26.92 -3.98 6.55
N ALA A 193 26.16 -3.47 7.52
CA ALA A 193 25.72 -4.28 8.66
C ALA A 193 24.84 -5.45 8.17
N ASP A 194 23.89 -5.20 7.28
CA ASP A 194 23.05 -6.23 6.65
C ASP A 194 23.89 -7.26 5.89
N PHE A 195 24.85 -6.78 5.09
CA PHE A 195 25.78 -7.66 4.37
C PHE A 195 26.57 -8.56 5.33
N TYR A 196 27.12 -8.02 6.42
CA TYR A 196 27.83 -8.83 7.39
C TYR A 196 26.91 -9.82 8.11
N ARG A 197 25.67 -9.47 8.43
CA ARG A 197 24.69 -10.44 8.97
C ARG A 197 24.41 -11.55 7.96
N TYR A 198 24.18 -11.21 6.71
CA TYR A 198 24.01 -12.21 5.63
C TYR A 198 25.20 -13.17 5.54
N LYS A 199 26.45 -12.64 5.58
CA LYS A 199 27.66 -13.47 5.61
C LYS A 199 27.72 -14.33 6.87
N GLY A 200 27.34 -13.80 8.02
CA GLY A 200 27.25 -14.60 9.24
C GLY A 200 26.31 -15.79 9.08
N THR A 201 25.12 -15.57 8.54
CA THR A 201 24.15 -16.64 8.29
C THR A 201 24.67 -17.67 7.27
N GLU A 202 25.35 -17.24 6.21
CA GLU A 202 25.95 -18.13 5.19
C GLU A 202 26.98 -19.11 5.82
N PHE A 203 27.73 -18.65 6.82
CA PHE A 203 28.77 -19.47 7.48
C PHE A 203 28.29 -20.19 8.73
N GLN A 204 27.12 -19.88 9.29
CA GLN A 204 26.67 -20.29 10.61
C GLN A 204 26.76 -21.80 10.84
N GLU A 205 26.36 -22.61 9.86
CA GLU A 205 26.38 -24.07 9.96
C GLU A 205 27.73 -24.69 9.53
N LYS A 206 28.46 -24.00 8.64
CA LYS A 206 29.66 -24.54 8.00
C LYS A 206 30.94 -24.20 8.77
N ILE A 207 31.07 -22.95 9.22
CA ILE A 207 32.28 -22.41 9.87
C ILE A 207 31.83 -21.42 10.95
N PRO A 208 31.43 -21.91 12.14
CA PRO A 208 30.85 -21.08 13.19
C PRO A 208 31.69 -19.86 13.62
N ASP A 209 33.01 -20.02 13.69
CA ASP A 209 33.93 -18.92 14.04
C ASP A 209 33.89 -17.78 12.99
N SER A 210 33.79 -18.11 11.73
CA SER A 210 33.61 -17.12 10.67
C SER A 210 32.24 -16.43 10.77
N ALA A 211 31.19 -17.17 11.12
CA ALA A 211 29.87 -16.59 11.35
C ALA A 211 29.91 -15.58 12.50
N LEU A 212 30.51 -15.95 13.63
CA LEU A 212 30.66 -15.06 14.79
C LEU A 212 31.44 -13.80 14.42
N TYR A 213 32.55 -13.93 13.68
CA TYR A 213 33.33 -12.80 13.19
C TYR A 213 32.45 -11.81 12.37
N TYR A 214 31.63 -12.31 11.44
CA TYR A 214 30.79 -11.46 10.65
C TYR A 214 29.67 -10.80 11.46
N TYR A 215 29.05 -11.49 12.41
CA TYR A 215 28.06 -10.90 13.30
C TYR A 215 28.66 -9.80 14.18
N GLN A 216 29.88 -10.00 14.68
CA GLN A 216 30.64 -8.98 15.40
C GLN A 216 30.94 -7.77 14.51
N LYS A 217 31.32 -7.96 13.26
CA LYS A 217 31.49 -6.86 12.30
C LYS A 217 30.20 -6.07 12.06
N SER A 218 29.08 -6.77 11.96
CA SER A 218 27.79 -6.13 11.78
C SER A 218 27.46 -5.21 12.96
N ILE A 219 27.52 -5.70 14.19
CA ILE A 219 27.18 -4.87 15.36
C ILE A 219 28.19 -3.74 15.58
N GLN A 220 29.49 -3.97 15.35
CA GLN A 220 30.53 -2.95 15.46
C GLN A 220 30.27 -1.76 14.52
N ILE A 221 29.88 -2.02 13.27
CA ILE A 221 29.61 -0.94 12.32
C ILE A 221 28.34 -0.19 12.71
N THR A 222 27.30 -0.86 13.14
CA THR A 222 26.06 -0.23 13.62
C THR A 222 26.34 0.67 14.82
N GLN A 223 27.11 0.21 15.81
CA GLN A 223 27.49 0.99 16.97
C GLN A 223 28.42 2.16 16.64
N LYS A 224 29.38 1.98 15.73
CA LYS A 224 30.29 3.04 15.26
C LYS A 224 29.55 4.27 14.74
N TYR A 225 28.42 4.07 14.08
CA TYR A 225 27.59 5.15 13.54
C TYR A 225 26.43 5.55 14.46
N HIS A 226 26.41 5.05 15.69
CA HIS A 226 25.39 5.34 16.72
C HIS A 226 23.96 5.07 16.25
N ASP A 227 23.78 4.04 15.41
CA ASP A 227 22.43 3.63 15.03
C ASP A 227 21.75 2.96 16.24
N PRO A 228 20.58 3.46 16.67
CA PRO A 228 19.91 2.91 17.85
C PRO A 228 19.21 1.57 17.59
N VAL A 229 19.04 1.17 16.31
CA VAL A 229 18.31 -0.05 15.92
C VAL A 229 19.27 -1.24 15.87
N LEU A 230 19.44 -1.92 17.00
CA LEU A 230 20.37 -3.05 17.16
C LEU A 230 19.68 -4.42 17.17
N PHE A 231 18.36 -4.48 17.20
CA PHE A 231 17.63 -5.73 17.39
C PHE A 231 17.91 -6.77 16.28
N PHE A 232 18.17 -6.36 15.06
CA PHE A 232 18.57 -7.27 13.98
C PHE A 232 19.91 -7.97 14.30
N ASN A 233 20.85 -7.23 14.88
CA ASN A 233 22.15 -7.79 15.28
C ASN A 233 21.99 -8.75 16.46
N TYR A 234 21.21 -8.36 17.48
CA TYR A 234 20.95 -9.22 18.62
C TYR A 234 20.21 -10.50 18.24
N THR A 235 19.22 -10.41 17.33
CA THR A 235 18.54 -11.60 16.80
C THR A 235 19.53 -12.55 16.11
N ALA A 236 20.44 -12.01 15.28
CA ALA A 236 21.44 -12.82 14.61
C ALA A 236 22.40 -13.53 15.58
N PHE A 237 22.81 -12.86 16.66
CA PHE A 237 23.58 -13.52 17.74
C PHE A 237 22.77 -14.60 18.47
N GLY A 238 21.48 -14.34 18.72
CA GLY A 238 20.58 -15.33 19.31
C GLY A 238 20.47 -16.58 18.46
N ASP A 239 20.24 -16.41 17.14
CA ASP A 239 20.19 -17.50 16.17
C ASP A 239 21.51 -18.27 16.10
N TYR A 240 22.64 -17.56 16.12
CA TYR A 240 23.96 -18.17 16.17
C TYR A 240 24.18 -19.02 17.43
N TYR A 241 23.94 -18.48 18.62
CA TYR A 241 24.12 -19.22 19.84
C TYR A 241 23.13 -20.38 19.99
N SER A 242 21.93 -20.24 19.49
CA SER A 242 20.94 -21.31 19.40
C SER A 242 21.47 -22.48 18.54
N SER A 243 22.05 -22.19 17.37
CA SER A 243 22.65 -23.21 16.48
C SER A 243 23.84 -23.92 17.15
N GLN A 244 24.58 -23.21 18.01
CA GLN A 244 25.69 -23.76 18.80
C GLN A 244 25.22 -24.47 20.07
N LYS A 245 23.92 -24.65 20.30
CA LYS A 245 23.28 -25.23 21.47
C LYS A 245 23.62 -24.50 22.78
N LYS A 246 24.05 -23.23 22.70
CA LYS A 246 24.31 -22.34 23.85
C LYS A 246 23.03 -21.59 24.21
N TYR A 247 22.02 -22.34 24.65
CA TYR A 247 20.64 -21.87 24.74
C TYR A 247 20.46 -20.66 25.66
N ASN A 248 21.12 -20.62 26.82
CA ASN A 248 21.04 -19.47 27.75
C ASN A 248 21.57 -18.19 27.08
N LEU A 249 22.72 -18.26 26.38
CA LEU A 249 23.23 -17.10 25.63
C LEU A 249 22.30 -16.67 24.50
N ALA A 250 21.68 -17.63 23.82
CA ALA A 250 20.70 -17.32 22.78
C ALA A 250 19.50 -16.57 23.36
N ILE A 251 18.98 -16.99 24.49
CA ILE A 251 17.89 -16.32 25.22
C ILE A 251 18.30 -14.88 25.58
N ASP A 252 19.48 -14.69 26.19
CA ASP A 252 19.99 -13.36 26.57
C ASP A 252 20.03 -12.40 25.38
N PHE A 253 20.43 -12.88 24.18
CA PHE A 253 20.48 -12.06 22.98
C PHE A 253 19.09 -11.79 22.40
N TYR A 254 18.17 -12.74 22.46
CA TYR A 254 16.78 -12.48 22.07
C TYR A 254 16.10 -11.49 23.01
N ASP A 255 16.36 -11.55 24.32
CA ASP A 255 15.85 -10.56 25.27
C ASP A 255 16.40 -9.16 24.99
N LYS A 256 17.72 -9.04 24.66
CA LYS A 256 18.31 -7.78 24.21
C LYS A 256 17.63 -7.26 22.93
N ALA A 257 17.28 -8.14 22.00
CA ALA A 257 16.56 -7.75 20.80
C ALA A 257 15.17 -7.21 21.15
N ILE A 258 14.42 -7.91 21.99
CA ILE A 258 13.09 -7.50 22.48
C ILE A 258 13.16 -6.16 23.19
N GLN A 259 14.15 -5.98 24.09
CA GLN A 259 14.33 -4.73 24.79
C GLN A 259 14.62 -3.57 23.82
N ASN A 260 15.50 -3.75 22.85
CA ASN A 260 15.84 -2.72 21.86
C ASN A 260 14.63 -2.34 20.99
N ILE A 261 13.79 -3.30 20.59
CA ILE A 261 12.54 -3.02 19.88
C ILE A 261 11.62 -2.14 20.72
N LYS A 262 11.49 -2.43 22.02
CA LYS A 262 10.67 -1.64 22.95
C LYS A 262 11.22 -0.22 23.15
N GLU A 263 12.53 -0.09 23.39
CA GLU A 263 13.21 1.19 23.59
C GLU A 263 13.08 2.11 22.35
N GLN A 264 13.12 1.52 21.16
CA GLN A 264 13.00 2.27 19.91
C GLN A 264 11.55 2.48 19.46
N ASN A 265 10.54 2.08 20.24
CA ASN A 265 9.12 2.15 19.90
C ASN A 265 8.81 1.53 18.52
N ILE A 266 9.55 0.48 18.15
CA ILE A 266 9.33 -0.23 16.90
C ILE A 266 8.02 -1.01 17.01
N THR A 267 7.22 -1.01 15.97
CA THR A 267 5.89 -1.63 16.02
C THR A 267 5.93 -3.11 16.40
N PRO A 268 4.91 -3.63 17.09
CA PRO A 268 4.81 -5.04 17.47
C PRO A 268 5.00 -6.05 16.32
N TYR A 269 4.72 -5.63 15.07
CA TYR A 269 4.96 -6.41 13.87
C TYR A 269 6.38 -6.99 13.76
N HIS A 270 7.42 -6.25 14.21
CA HIS A 270 8.80 -6.74 14.19
C HIS A 270 9.08 -7.83 15.22
N PHE A 271 8.33 -7.90 16.31
CA PHE A 271 8.44 -8.99 17.29
C PHE A 271 8.00 -10.33 16.69
N VAL A 272 6.95 -10.31 15.85
CA VAL A 272 6.38 -11.52 15.27
C VAL A 272 7.14 -11.96 14.05
N ASN A 273 7.56 -11.03 13.18
CA ASN A 273 8.38 -11.39 12.04
C ASN A 273 9.71 -12.05 12.43
N ASN A 274 10.24 -11.70 13.60
CA ASN A 274 11.44 -12.33 14.13
C ASN A 274 11.14 -13.50 15.07
N ASP A 275 9.89 -13.75 15.36
CA ASP A 275 9.41 -14.90 16.17
C ASP A 275 10.12 -15.03 17.52
N LEU A 276 10.54 -13.89 18.12
CA LEU A 276 11.48 -13.88 19.23
C LEU A 276 10.94 -14.61 20.46
N TYR A 277 9.69 -14.35 20.84
CA TYR A 277 9.08 -15.01 22.00
C TYR A 277 8.88 -16.52 21.76
N ASN A 278 8.55 -16.92 20.55
CA ASN A 278 8.45 -18.32 20.18
C ASN A 278 9.83 -19.01 20.21
N LYS A 279 10.87 -18.35 19.65
CA LYS A 279 12.24 -18.83 19.72
C LYS A 279 12.70 -19.03 21.16
N ILE A 280 12.43 -18.10 22.07
CA ILE A 280 12.75 -18.21 23.49
C ILE A 280 11.98 -19.38 24.13
N SER A 281 10.68 -19.52 23.84
CA SER A 281 9.88 -20.65 24.30
C SER A 281 10.49 -21.98 23.90
N ASP A 282 10.86 -22.12 22.61
CA ASP A 282 11.50 -23.34 22.09
C ASP A 282 12.83 -23.65 22.82
N LEU A 283 13.59 -22.61 23.15
CA LEU A 283 14.85 -22.78 23.86
C LEU A 283 14.65 -23.22 25.33
N TYR A 284 13.64 -22.67 26.01
CA TYR A 284 13.27 -23.16 27.34
C TYR A 284 12.75 -24.60 27.29
N GLY A 285 12.04 -24.98 26.26
CA GLY A 285 11.66 -26.38 25.98
C GLY A 285 12.89 -27.31 25.88
N LYS A 286 13.93 -26.86 25.13
CA LYS A 286 15.22 -27.60 25.02
C LYS A 286 16.01 -27.66 26.31
N LEU A 287 15.86 -26.67 27.19
CA LEU A 287 16.46 -26.64 28.53
C LEU A 287 15.67 -27.46 29.57
N GLY A 288 14.46 -27.94 29.21
CA GLY A 288 13.58 -28.70 30.10
C GLY A 288 12.74 -27.84 31.04
N ASP A 289 12.82 -26.51 30.95
CA ASP A 289 12.02 -25.55 31.71
C ASP A 289 10.64 -25.35 31.08
N LYS A 290 9.74 -26.25 31.45
CA LYS A 290 8.36 -26.24 30.89
C LYS A 290 7.54 -25.03 31.35
N GLU A 291 7.81 -24.51 32.55
CA GLU A 291 7.08 -23.36 33.09
C GLU A 291 7.36 -22.13 32.24
N LYS A 292 8.63 -21.78 32.04
CA LYS A 292 9.03 -20.67 31.16
C LYS A 292 8.65 -20.91 29.70
N GLN A 293 8.75 -22.13 29.22
CA GLN A 293 8.27 -22.47 27.86
C GLN A 293 6.83 -22.04 27.69
N HIS A 294 5.94 -22.41 28.60
CA HIS A 294 4.53 -22.05 28.54
C HIS A 294 4.29 -20.56 28.70
N GLU A 295 5.04 -19.89 29.59
CA GLU A 295 4.97 -18.44 29.80
C GLU A 295 5.27 -17.69 28.49
N TYR A 296 6.41 -17.98 27.85
CA TYR A 296 6.80 -17.30 26.61
C TYR A 296 5.89 -17.64 25.42
N LEU A 297 5.35 -18.84 25.37
CA LEU A 297 4.37 -19.23 24.37
C LEU A 297 3.04 -18.47 24.54
N ALA A 298 2.62 -18.25 25.79
CA ALA A 298 1.42 -17.45 26.08
C ALA A 298 1.61 -15.98 25.68
N ILE A 299 2.78 -15.39 25.97
CA ILE A 299 3.14 -14.03 25.52
C ILE A 299 3.10 -13.95 23.98
N TYR A 300 3.70 -14.91 23.31
CA TYR A 300 3.67 -14.99 21.84
C TYR A 300 2.25 -15.06 21.30
N SER A 301 1.42 -15.92 21.87
CA SER A 301 0.01 -16.07 21.44
C SER A 301 -0.81 -14.80 21.65
N ASP A 302 -0.62 -14.10 22.79
CA ASP A 302 -1.30 -12.83 23.04
C ASP A 302 -0.83 -11.73 22.08
N LEU A 303 0.47 -11.67 21.81
CA LEU A 303 1.04 -10.75 20.85
C LEU A 303 0.51 -10.99 19.44
N GLN A 304 0.36 -12.26 19.01
CA GLN A 304 -0.23 -12.61 17.73
C GLN A 304 -1.67 -12.09 17.59
N LYS A 305 -2.47 -12.21 18.66
CA LYS A 305 -3.85 -11.69 18.67
C LYS A 305 -3.89 -10.15 18.57
N LYS A 306 -3.02 -9.47 19.32
CA LYS A 306 -2.89 -8.00 19.26
C LYS A 306 -2.50 -7.54 17.87
N LEU A 307 -1.53 -8.20 17.26
CA LEU A 307 -1.08 -7.89 15.91
C LEU A 307 -2.17 -8.06 14.87
N LEU A 308 -2.94 -9.13 14.94
CA LEU A 308 -4.06 -9.34 14.02
C LEU A 308 -5.08 -8.19 14.14
N THR A 309 -5.32 -7.73 15.36
CA THR A 309 -6.23 -6.61 15.62
C THR A 309 -5.66 -5.29 15.09
N GLU A 310 -4.39 -5.00 15.36
CA GLU A 310 -3.69 -3.81 14.86
C GLU A 310 -3.57 -3.83 13.34
N ARG A 311 -3.26 -4.97 12.76
CA ARG A 311 -3.24 -5.16 11.31
C ARG A 311 -4.58 -4.82 10.69
N ASN A 312 -5.68 -5.37 11.21
CA ASN A 312 -7.02 -5.08 10.69
C ASN A 312 -7.34 -3.58 10.79
N LYS A 313 -6.99 -2.94 11.92
CA LYS A 313 -7.15 -1.50 12.12
C LYS A 313 -6.29 -0.68 11.13
N ASN A 314 -5.05 -1.09 10.90
CA ASN A 314 -4.16 -0.42 9.95
C ASN A 314 -4.65 -0.57 8.51
N VAL A 315 -5.13 -1.76 8.14
CA VAL A 315 -5.76 -2.02 6.83
C VAL A 315 -7.00 -1.15 6.65
N GLU A 316 -7.89 -1.11 7.65
CA GLU A 316 -9.09 -0.26 7.63
C GLU A 316 -8.70 1.23 7.51
N SER A 317 -7.73 1.68 8.29
CA SER A 317 -7.24 3.06 8.24
C SER A 317 -6.62 3.41 6.89
N ALA A 318 -5.83 2.50 6.32
CA ALA A 318 -5.24 2.68 4.99
C ALA A 318 -6.31 2.74 3.90
N LEU A 319 -7.31 1.87 3.96
CA LEU A 319 -8.45 1.90 3.04
C LEU A 319 -9.25 3.20 3.18
N ASN A 320 -9.46 3.68 4.39
CA ASN A 320 -10.14 4.96 4.65
C ASN A 320 -9.35 6.14 4.06
N ILE A 321 -8.01 6.15 4.18
CA ILE A 321 -7.16 7.16 3.51
C ILE A 321 -7.40 7.13 1.99
N LEU A 322 -7.42 5.95 1.38
CA LEU A 322 -7.62 5.79 -0.07
C LEU A 322 -9.05 6.15 -0.52
N LEU A 323 -10.06 5.84 0.30
CA LEU A 323 -11.46 6.13 0.02
C LEU A 323 -11.80 7.60 0.19
N LYS A 324 -11.29 8.23 1.27
CA LYS A 324 -11.50 9.66 1.52
C LYS A 324 -10.98 10.50 0.36
N ASP A 325 -9.84 10.14 -0.19
CA ASP A 325 -9.28 10.84 -1.32
C ASP A 325 -10.11 10.67 -2.60
N LYS A 326 -10.65 9.48 -2.83
CA LYS A 326 -11.58 9.28 -3.96
C LYS A 326 -12.84 10.12 -3.78
N GLU A 327 -13.31 10.26 -2.56
CA GLU A 327 -14.47 11.10 -2.27
C GLU A 327 -14.14 12.60 -2.42
N GLU A 328 -12.95 13.02 -1.98
CA GLU A 328 -12.46 14.39 -2.16
C GLU A 328 -12.13 14.68 -3.63
N GLU A 329 -11.51 13.74 -4.35
CA GLU A 329 -11.28 13.80 -5.79
C GLU A 329 -12.61 13.92 -6.54
N TYR A 330 -13.60 13.12 -6.18
CA TYR A 330 -14.95 13.21 -6.73
C TYR A 330 -15.59 14.58 -6.43
N LYS A 331 -15.55 15.04 -5.16
CA LYS A 331 -16.08 16.34 -4.76
C LYS A 331 -15.35 17.50 -5.44
N SER A 332 -14.02 17.44 -5.58
CA SER A 332 -13.23 18.47 -6.25
C SER A 332 -13.52 18.50 -7.75
N SER A 333 -13.66 17.33 -8.38
CA SER A 333 -14.03 17.21 -9.79
C SER A 333 -15.46 17.71 -10.05
N GLU A 334 -16.39 17.44 -9.15
CA GLU A 334 -17.74 18.00 -9.17
C GLU A 334 -17.73 19.53 -9.00
N LEU A 335 -16.96 20.04 -8.02
CA LEU A 335 -16.79 21.49 -7.81
C LEU A 335 -16.17 22.16 -9.05
N GLN A 336 -15.15 21.58 -9.66
CA GLN A 336 -14.57 22.10 -10.89
C GLN A 336 -15.57 22.08 -12.05
N LYS A 337 -16.40 21.05 -12.17
CA LYS A 337 -17.52 21.02 -13.15
C LYS A 337 -18.51 22.14 -12.86
N TYR A 338 -18.91 22.34 -11.60
CA TYR A 338 -19.81 23.44 -11.22
C TYR A 338 -19.20 24.82 -11.46
N ILE A 339 -17.90 25.00 -11.18
CA ILE A 339 -17.18 26.24 -11.48
C ILE A 339 -17.12 26.47 -13.01
N LEU A 340 -16.79 25.47 -13.80
CA LEU A 340 -16.79 25.57 -15.27
C LEU A 340 -18.18 25.86 -15.81
N ILE A 341 -19.22 25.21 -15.27
CA ILE A 341 -20.63 25.50 -15.61
C ILE A 341 -21.00 26.93 -15.19
N SER A 342 -20.59 27.39 -14.01
CA SER A 342 -20.88 28.75 -13.52
C SER A 342 -20.13 29.82 -14.36
N ILE A 343 -18.88 29.56 -14.75
CA ILE A 343 -18.12 30.43 -15.66
C ILE A 343 -18.77 30.43 -17.04
N GLY A 344 -19.21 29.27 -17.53
CA GLY A 344 -19.98 29.16 -18.78
C GLY A 344 -21.29 29.95 -18.71
N ILE A 345 -22.04 29.83 -17.62
CA ILE A 345 -23.27 30.60 -17.38
C ILE A 345 -22.96 32.11 -17.28
N LEU A 346 -21.89 32.50 -16.58
CA LEU A 346 -21.48 33.88 -16.46
C LEU A 346 -21.05 34.47 -17.83
N ALA A 347 -20.27 33.69 -18.59
CA ALA A 347 -19.90 34.07 -19.96
C ALA A 347 -21.14 34.22 -20.87
N LEU A 348 -22.10 33.29 -20.73
CA LEU A 348 -23.38 33.38 -21.43
C LEU A 348 -24.19 34.60 -20.97
N LEU A 349 -24.21 34.93 -19.68
CA LEU A 349 -24.88 36.14 -19.19
C LEU A 349 -24.21 37.43 -19.68
N ILE A 350 -22.89 37.47 -19.74
CA ILE A 350 -22.13 38.58 -20.30
C ILE A 350 -22.41 38.70 -21.80
N LEU A 351 -22.40 37.57 -22.51
CA LEU A 351 -22.76 37.54 -23.94
C LEU A 351 -24.21 38.01 -24.17
N PHE A 352 -25.13 37.51 -23.32
CA PHE A 352 -26.54 37.93 -23.36
C PHE A 352 -26.71 39.43 -23.04
N PHE A 353 -25.95 39.95 -22.10
CA PHE A 353 -25.93 41.39 -21.80
C PHE A 353 -25.42 42.21 -22.98
N PHE A 354 -24.39 41.74 -23.68
CA PHE A 354 -23.86 42.38 -24.90
C PHE A 354 -24.88 42.29 -26.03
N ILE A 355 -25.48 41.15 -26.27
CA ILE A 355 -26.53 40.95 -27.29
C ILE A 355 -27.73 41.82 -26.95
N TYR A 356 -28.20 41.84 -25.68
CA TYR A 356 -29.28 42.70 -25.23
C TYR A 356 -28.97 44.19 -25.46
N ARG A 357 -27.72 44.59 -25.18
CA ARG A 357 -27.27 45.98 -25.37
C ARG A 357 -27.19 46.36 -26.88
N VAL A 358 -26.78 45.43 -27.73
CA VAL A 358 -26.77 45.61 -29.18
C VAL A 358 -28.19 45.59 -29.72
N LEU A 359 -29.03 44.66 -29.28
CA LEU A 359 -30.44 44.57 -29.70
C LEU A 359 -31.27 45.75 -29.21
N ARG A 360 -31.05 46.27 -27.98
CA ARG A 360 -31.69 47.50 -27.47
C ARG A 360 -31.32 48.73 -28.31
N LYS A 361 -30.15 48.66 -28.95
CA LYS A 361 -29.71 49.69 -29.91
C LYS A 361 -30.38 49.53 -31.30
N ASN A 362 -30.82 48.29 -31.62
CA ASN A 362 -31.39 47.92 -32.90
C ASN A 362 -32.86 47.44 -32.83
N LEU A 363 -33.57 47.72 -31.70
CA LEU A 363 -34.96 47.30 -31.47
C LEU A 363 -35.95 47.86 -32.49
N LYS A 364 -36.01 47.15 -33.64
CA LYS A 364 -37.13 47.23 -34.61
C LYS A 364 -37.65 45.87 -35.10
N HIS A 365 -37.16 44.74 -34.55
CA HIS A 365 -37.65 43.43 -35.01
C HIS A 365 -38.03 42.51 -33.81
N LYS A 366 -39.34 42.30 -33.62
CA LYS A 366 -39.95 41.42 -32.60
C LYS A 366 -39.77 39.91 -32.85
N ASP A 367 -39.37 39.52 -34.03
CA ASP A 367 -39.41 38.10 -34.43
C ASP A 367 -38.15 37.28 -34.00
N THR A 368 -37.07 37.97 -33.61
CA THR A 368 -35.83 37.28 -33.21
C THR A 368 -35.89 36.75 -31.81
N ILE A 369 -36.73 37.33 -30.92
CA ILE A 369 -36.79 36.95 -29.45
C ILE A 369 -37.44 35.57 -29.27
N ILE A 370 -38.38 35.18 -30.11
CA ILE A 370 -39.08 33.88 -29.97
C ILE A 370 -38.18 32.72 -30.39
N GLN A 371 -37.30 32.93 -31.37
CA GLN A 371 -36.37 31.88 -31.83
C GLN A 371 -35.23 31.59 -30.83
N GLU A 372 -34.77 32.61 -30.09
CA GLU A 372 -33.73 32.45 -29.04
C GLU A 372 -34.24 31.77 -27.77
N ALA A 373 -35.55 31.95 -27.43
CA ALA A 373 -36.15 31.25 -26.30
C ALA A 373 -36.27 29.73 -26.55
N ALA A 374 -36.48 29.34 -27.81
CA ALA A 374 -36.56 27.93 -28.19
C ALA A 374 -35.20 27.19 -28.08
N THR A 375 -34.10 27.88 -28.43
CA THR A 375 -32.76 27.31 -28.34
C THR A 375 -32.30 27.14 -26.88
N THR A 376 -32.78 27.99 -25.98
CA THR A 376 -32.44 27.86 -24.55
C THR A 376 -33.15 26.68 -23.89
N LEU A 377 -34.33 26.30 -24.38
CA LEU A 377 -35.07 25.11 -23.93
C LEU A 377 -34.38 23.80 -24.43
N GLN A 378 -33.90 23.82 -25.67
CA GLN A 378 -33.21 22.67 -26.26
C GLN A 378 -31.87 22.34 -25.52
N ASN A 379 -31.13 23.39 -25.18
CA ASN A 379 -29.89 23.23 -24.38
C ASN A 379 -30.13 22.71 -22.95
N LYS A 380 -31.29 22.94 -22.36
CA LYS A 380 -31.67 22.38 -21.06
C LYS A 380 -32.01 20.89 -21.14
N GLU A 381 -32.59 20.44 -22.22
CA GLU A 381 -32.85 19.02 -22.47
C GLU A 381 -31.54 18.22 -22.65
N GLU A 382 -30.57 18.77 -23.36
CA GLU A 382 -29.23 18.10 -23.48
C GLU A 382 -28.49 17.96 -22.15
N ILE A 383 -28.61 18.93 -21.22
CA ILE A 383 -28.01 18.84 -19.87
C ILE A 383 -28.71 17.78 -19.04
N ILE A 384 -29.99 17.56 -19.20
CA ILE A 384 -30.75 16.52 -18.51
C ILE A 384 -30.35 15.13 -19.02
N ASP A 385 -30.15 14.98 -20.31
CA ASP A 385 -29.72 13.72 -20.94
C ASP A 385 -28.28 13.36 -20.54
N GLN A 386 -27.38 14.34 -20.41
CA GLN A 386 -26.05 14.09 -19.88
C GLN A 386 -26.07 13.57 -18.44
N LYS A 387 -26.89 14.13 -17.53
CA LYS A 387 -27.04 13.64 -16.17
C LYS A 387 -27.62 12.22 -16.07
N ASN A 388 -28.51 11.87 -16.98
CA ASN A 388 -29.08 10.53 -17.04
C ASN A 388 -28.03 9.49 -17.48
N SER A 389 -27.13 9.86 -18.39
CA SER A 389 -26.05 8.96 -18.82
C SER A 389 -25.00 8.71 -17.71
N GLU A 390 -24.67 9.72 -16.90
CA GLU A 390 -23.78 9.57 -15.72
C GLU A 390 -24.34 8.63 -14.67
N THR A 391 -25.67 8.66 -14.46
CA THR A 391 -26.34 7.76 -13.52
C THR A 391 -26.32 6.31 -14.00
N GLN A 392 -26.43 6.07 -15.31
CA GLN A 392 -26.30 4.73 -15.90
C GLN A 392 -24.86 4.18 -15.79
N GLU A 393 -23.86 5.04 -15.96
CA GLU A 393 -22.44 4.63 -15.82
C GLU A 393 -22.07 4.22 -14.39
N LEU A 394 -22.66 4.86 -13.39
CA LEU A 394 -22.51 4.49 -11.98
C LEU A 394 -23.15 3.12 -11.65
N GLN A 395 -24.28 2.82 -12.23
CA GLN A 395 -24.93 1.51 -12.09
C GLN A 395 -24.12 0.37 -12.75
N LEU A 396 -23.45 0.64 -13.87
CA LEU A 396 -22.55 -0.33 -14.53
C LEU A 396 -21.34 -0.65 -13.66
N LYS A 397 -20.72 0.35 -13.02
CA LYS A 397 -19.56 0.16 -12.13
C LYS A 397 -19.86 -0.68 -10.89
N ILE A 398 -21.08 -0.62 -10.36
CA ILE A 398 -21.53 -1.46 -9.24
C ILE A 398 -21.68 -2.93 -9.69
N ASN A 399 -22.20 -3.16 -10.88
CA ASN A 399 -22.33 -4.48 -11.48
C ASN A 399 -20.96 -5.11 -11.78
N ASP A 400 -20.01 -4.32 -12.28
CA ASP A 400 -18.66 -4.77 -12.59
C ASP A 400 -17.91 -5.21 -11.32
N ALA A 401 -18.02 -4.46 -10.23
CA ALA A 401 -17.39 -4.80 -8.95
C ALA A 401 -17.93 -6.12 -8.37
N TYR A 402 -19.23 -6.36 -8.48
CA TYR A 402 -19.84 -7.63 -8.08
C TYR A 402 -19.35 -8.79 -8.96
N THR A 403 -19.34 -8.58 -10.28
CA THR A 403 -18.91 -9.59 -11.25
C THR A 403 -17.44 -9.99 -11.02
N ASP A 404 -16.59 -9.00 -10.75
CA ASP A 404 -15.17 -9.17 -10.44
C ASP A 404 -14.96 -10.08 -9.20
N VAL A 405 -15.70 -9.81 -8.11
CA VAL A 405 -15.66 -10.63 -6.90
C VAL A 405 -16.10 -12.08 -7.17
N VAL A 406 -17.16 -12.26 -7.95
CA VAL A 406 -17.67 -13.58 -8.31
C VAL A 406 -16.66 -14.37 -9.15
N GLU A 407 -15.99 -13.71 -10.09
CA GLU A 407 -14.93 -14.35 -10.90
C GLU A 407 -13.72 -14.77 -10.08
N LEU A 408 -13.25 -13.89 -9.17
CA LEU A 408 -12.15 -14.21 -8.27
C LEU A 408 -12.48 -15.40 -7.36
N ALA A 409 -13.73 -15.46 -6.88
CA ALA A 409 -14.24 -16.58 -6.10
C ALA A 409 -14.16 -17.91 -6.88
N LYS A 410 -14.65 -17.93 -8.12
CA LYS A 410 -14.63 -19.12 -8.98
C LYS A 410 -13.23 -19.61 -9.32
N LYS A 411 -12.28 -18.70 -9.47
CA LYS A 411 -10.87 -18.99 -9.76
C LYS A 411 -10.05 -19.37 -8.53
N ASN A 412 -10.66 -19.36 -7.33
CA ASN A 412 -9.99 -19.51 -6.04
C ASN A 412 -8.76 -18.59 -5.91
N ASP A 413 -8.88 -17.37 -6.42
CA ASP A 413 -7.80 -16.38 -6.42
C ASP A 413 -7.49 -15.95 -4.98
N PRO A 414 -6.23 -15.88 -4.58
CA PRO A 414 -5.85 -15.43 -3.24
C PRO A 414 -6.36 -14.04 -2.86
N SER A 415 -6.60 -13.18 -3.86
CA SER A 415 -7.15 -11.83 -3.67
C SER A 415 -8.68 -11.79 -3.50
N PHE A 416 -9.37 -12.93 -3.74
CA PHE A 416 -10.84 -13.02 -3.67
C PHE A 416 -11.40 -12.39 -2.39
N TYR A 417 -10.88 -12.83 -1.23
CA TYR A 417 -11.45 -12.40 0.04
C TYR A 417 -11.19 -10.92 0.32
N PHE A 418 -10.04 -10.43 -0.09
CA PHE A 418 -9.72 -9.01 -0.01
C PHE A 418 -10.67 -8.18 -0.88
N ARG A 419 -10.86 -8.58 -2.15
CA ARG A 419 -11.78 -7.92 -3.07
C ARG A 419 -13.22 -7.97 -2.58
N PHE A 420 -13.61 -9.10 -2.00
CA PHE A 420 -14.91 -9.25 -1.37
C PHE A 420 -15.11 -8.24 -0.22
N GLN A 421 -14.09 -8.01 0.61
CA GLN A 421 -14.14 -7.03 1.70
C GLN A 421 -14.26 -5.58 1.20
N GLU A 422 -13.66 -5.25 0.07
CA GLU A 422 -13.83 -3.92 -0.55
C GLU A 422 -15.28 -3.68 -1.00
N VAL A 423 -15.91 -4.70 -1.57
CA VAL A 423 -17.30 -4.61 -2.05
C VAL A 423 -18.31 -4.69 -0.90
N TYR A 424 -17.96 -5.44 0.15
CA TYR A 424 -18.79 -5.65 1.33
C TYR A 424 -18.02 -5.32 2.63
N PRO A 425 -17.68 -4.04 2.90
CA PRO A 425 -16.78 -3.65 3.99
C PRO A 425 -17.32 -4.01 5.38
N GLU A 426 -18.64 -3.98 5.57
CA GLU A 426 -19.28 -4.30 6.83
C GLU A 426 -19.35 -5.81 7.13
N PHE A 427 -19.19 -6.65 6.12
CA PHE A 427 -19.39 -8.09 6.24
C PHE A 427 -18.51 -8.72 7.34
N GLN A 428 -17.21 -8.47 7.27
CA GLN A 428 -16.27 -9.03 8.25
C GLN A 428 -16.50 -8.47 9.64
N ARG A 429 -16.71 -7.16 9.76
CA ARG A 429 -16.96 -6.49 11.03
C ARG A 429 -18.16 -7.14 11.74
N LYS A 430 -19.30 -7.21 11.06
CA LYS A 430 -20.54 -7.78 11.63
C LYS A 430 -20.42 -9.27 11.98
N LEU A 431 -19.68 -10.05 11.20
CA LEU A 431 -19.41 -11.44 11.54
C LEU A 431 -18.54 -11.61 12.77
N LEU A 432 -17.50 -10.76 12.92
CA LEU A 432 -16.62 -10.81 14.09
C LEU A 432 -17.29 -10.26 15.35
N GLU A 433 -18.21 -9.32 15.21
CA GLU A 433 -19.11 -8.90 16.31
C GLU A 433 -20.00 -10.04 16.79
N THR A 434 -20.50 -10.86 15.85
CA THR A 434 -21.33 -12.02 16.19
C THR A 434 -20.50 -13.15 16.82
N ASN A 435 -19.31 -13.40 16.31
CA ASN A 435 -18.39 -14.40 16.86
C ASN A 435 -16.91 -14.01 16.63
N PRO A 436 -16.24 -13.48 17.67
CA PRO A 436 -14.83 -13.02 17.57
C PRO A 436 -13.81 -14.14 17.33
N THR A 437 -14.20 -15.43 17.47
CA THR A 437 -13.28 -16.57 17.34
C THR A 437 -13.17 -17.11 15.92
N LEU A 438 -13.79 -16.46 14.93
CA LEU A 438 -13.76 -16.89 13.55
C LEU A 438 -12.36 -16.74 12.94
N ARG A 439 -11.90 -17.82 12.32
CA ARG A 439 -10.63 -17.83 11.58
C ARG A 439 -10.83 -17.28 10.17
N THR A 440 -9.76 -16.75 9.56
CA THR A 440 -9.80 -16.24 8.18
C THR A 440 -10.39 -17.25 7.19
N SER A 441 -10.04 -18.53 7.32
CA SER A 441 -10.60 -19.58 6.47
C SER A 441 -12.11 -19.84 6.66
N GLU A 442 -12.66 -19.49 7.81
CA GLU A 442 -14.08 -19.54 8.11
C GLU A 442 -14.79 -18.31 7.55
N LEU A 443 -14.18 -17.14 7.64
CA LEU A 443 -14.68 -15.90 7.03
C LEU A 443 -14.74 -16.02 5.49
N ILE A 444 -13.72 -16.62 4.88
CA ILE A 444 -13.71 -16.91 3.45
C ILE A 444 -14.87 -17.84 3.07
N LEU A 445 -15.12 -18.90 3.85
CA LEU A 445 -16.25 -19.81 3.60
C LEU A 445 -17.61 -19.09 3.76
N CYS A 446 -17.70 -18.17 4.71
CA CYS A 446 -18.87 -17.31 4.84
C CYS A 446 -19.04 -16.39 3.63
N ALA A 447 -17.96 -15.81 3.08
CA ALA A 447 -18.01 -15.00 1.88
C ALA A 447 -18.50 -15.76 0.65
N TYR A 448 -18.00 -16.97 0.40
CA TYR A 448 -18.54 -17.85 -0.64
C TYR A 448 -20.04 -18.13 -0.46
N THR A 449 -20.46 -18.41 0.78
CA THR A 449 -21.86 -18.70 1.09
C THR A 449 -22.74 -17.47 0.94
N PHE A 450 -22.25 -16.29 1.30
CA PHE A 450 -22.91 -14.99 1.11
C PHE A 450 -23.17 -14.68 -0.36
N LEU A 451 -22.22 -14.97 -1.25
CA LEU A 451 -22.34 -14.82 -2.70
C LEU A 451 -23.32 -15.82 -3.34
N GLY A 452 -23.79 -16.80 -2.58
CA GLY A 452 -24.80 -17.75 -3.05
C GLY A 452 -24.24 -19.05 -3.64
N PHE A 453 -22.93 -19.29 -3.54
CA PHE A 453 -22.34 -20.53 -4.04
C PHE A 453 -22.79 -21.74 -3.23
N SER A 454 -23.13 -22.81 -3.95
CA SER A 454 -23.51 -24.09 -3.34
C SER A 454 -22.31 -24.79 -2.68
N ILE A 455 -22.55 -25.75 -1.80
CA ILE A 455 -21.49 -26.56 -1.20
C ILE A 455 -20.66 -27.27 -2.29
N LYS A 456 -21.28 -27.66 -3.40
CA LYS A 456 -20.62 -28.31 -4.53
C LYS A 456 -19.68 -27.31 -5.24
N ASP A 457 -20.17 -26.10 -5.53
CA ASP A 457 -19.38 -25.05 -6.18
C ASP A 457 -18.18 -24.66 -5.31
N ILE A 458 -18.40 -24.46 -4.01
CA ILE A 458 -17.33 -24.12 -3.07
C ILE A 458 -16.29 -25.23 -2.99
N ALA A 459 -16.71 -26.49 -3.00
CA ALA A 459 -15.79 -27.64 -2.98
C ALA A 459 -14.94 -27.68 -4.26
N GLU A 460 -15.57 -27.49 -5.42
CA GLU A 460 -14.92 -27.43 -6.73
C GLU A 460 -13.91 -26.28 -6.80
N TYR A 461 -14.34 -25.06 -6.52
CA TYR A 461 -13.48 -23.86 -6.63
C TYR A 461 -12.34 -23.86 -5.62
N THR A 462 -12.54 -24.39 -4.41
CA THR A 462 -11.49 -24.42 -3.38
C THR A 462 -10.66 -25.70 -3.37
N PHE A 463 -10.86 -26.61 -4.35
CA PHE A 463 -10.17 -27.91 -4.47
C PHE A 463 -10.26 -28.75 -3.19
N LYS A 464 -11.44 -28.77 -2.56
CA LYS A 464 -11.70 -29.55 -1.34
C LYS A 464 -12.82 -30.55 -1.58
N SER A 465 -12.86 -31.59 -0.75
CA SER A 465 -13.96 -32.53 -0.85
C SER A 465 -15.28 -31.89 -0.39
N ILE A 466 -16.39 -32.28 -1.02
CA ILE A 466 -17.74 -31.83 -0.65
C ILE A 466 -18.02 -32.08 0.84
N ASN A 467 -17.55 -33.22 1.36
CA ASN A 467 -17.69 -33.54 2.78
C ASN A 467 -16.89 -32.57 3.68
N THR A 468 -15.71 -32.14 3.24
CA THR A 468 -14.93 -31.17 3.97
C THR A 468 -15.66 -29.82 4.07
N ILE A 469 -16.24 -29.35 2.96
CA ILE A 469 -16.98 -28.07 2.95
C ILE A 469 -18.27 -28.22 3.76
N ARG A 470 -18.99 -29.34 3.61
CA ARG A 470 -20.19 -29.61 4.40
C ARG A 470 -19.94 -29.59 5.91
N ASN A 471 -18.88 -30.26 6.35
CA ASN A 471 -18.51 -30.29 7.77
C ASN A 471 -18.11 -28.93 8.31
N ARG A 472 -17.32 -28.17 7.52
CA ARG A 472 -16.94 -26.80 7.90
C ARG A 472 -18.14 -25.86 7.98
N ARG A 473 -19.06 -25.96 7.01
CA ARG A 473 -20.30 -25.18 7.02
C ARG A 473 -21.20 -25.56 8.19
N GLN A 474 -21.28 -26.84 8.54
CA GLN A 474 -22.02 -27.31 9.71
C GLN A 474 -21.40 -26.79 11.03
N ASN A 475 -20.08 -26.78 11.13
CA ASN A 475 -19.38 -26.19 12.27
C ASN A 475 -19.63 -24.68 12.40
N LEU A 476 -19.64 -23.96 11.27
CA LEU A 476 -19.99 -22.53 11.24
C LEU A 476 -21.43 -22.29 11.70
N ARG A 477 -22.39 -23.10 11.23
CA ARG A 477 -23.79 -23.02 11.70
C ARG A 477 -23.88 -23.17 13.22
N LYS A 478 -23.13 -24.12 13.80
CA LYS A 478 -23.05 -24.29 15.26
C LYS A 478 -22.45 -23.07 15.95
N LYS A 479 -21.38 -22.50 15.38
CA LYS A 479 -20.73 -21.28 15.91
C LYS A 479 -21.64 -20.06 15.90
N PHE A 480 -22.56 -19.98 14.92
CA PHE A 480 -23.55 -18.90 14.80
C PHE A 480 -24.87 -19.20 15.53
N GLY A 481 -24.99 -20.36 16.16
CA GLY A 481 -26.22 -20.77 16.86
C GLY A 481 -27.43 -20.96 15.94
N MET A 482 -27.20 -21.26 14.65
CA MET A 482 -28.27 -21.35 13.65
C MET A 482 -29.10 -22.64 13.79
N GLN A 483 -30.39 -22.48 13.63
CA GLN A 483 -31.36 -23.60 13.58
C GLN A 483 -31.15 -24.43 12.31
N THR A 484 -31.57 -25.72 12.37
CA THR A 484 -31.34 -26.68 11.26
C THR A 484 -31.99 -26.25 9.95
N GLU A 485 -33.09 -25.52 10.00
CA GLU A 485 -33.91 -25.10 8.85
C GLU A 485 -33.53 -23.74 8.27
N GLU A 486 -32.70 -22.98 8.94
CA GLU A 486 -32.27 -21.64 8.45
C GLU A 486 -31.28 -21.73 7.29
N ASP A 487 -31.49 -20.94 6.23
CA ASP A 487 -30.50 -20.82 5.14
C ASP A 487 -29.36 -19.93 5.56
N MET A 488 -28.16 -20.47 5.56
CA MET A 488 -26.96 -19.75 5.99
C MET A 488 -26.61 -18.59 5.06
N GLY A 489 -26.87 -18.70 3.75
CA GLY A 489 -26.62 -17.63 2.79
C GLY A 489 -27.56 -16.45 3.01
N MET A 490 -28.83 -16.75 3.24
CA MET A 490 -29.83 -15.75 3.60
C MET A 490 -29.52 -15.07 4.94
N TRP A 491 -29.14 -15.85 5.93
CA TRP A 491 -28.76 -15.34 7.24
C TRP A 491 -27.58 -14.36 7.14
N LEU A 492 -26.53 -14.71 6.39
CA LEU A 492 -25.37 -13.87 6.16
C LEU A 492 -25.74 -12.56 5.44
N ARG A 493 -26.60 -12.61 4.43
CA ARG A 493 -27.08 -11.40 3.72
C ARG A 493 -27.90 -10.50 4.61
N ASN A 494 -28.80 -11.08 5.41
CA ASN A 494 -29.63 -10.32 6.35
C ASN A 494 -28.79 -9.67 7.47
N LEU A 495 -27.71 -10.31 7.89
CA LEU A 495 -26.78 -9.73 8.88
C LEU A 495 -26.15 -8.45 8.36
N THR A 496 -25.87 -8.37 7.05
CA THR A 496 -25.22 -7.19 6.44
C THR A 496 -26.22 -6.14 5.97
N SER A 497 -27.48 -6.52 5.69
CA SER A 497 -28.52 -5.60 5.18
C SER A 497 -29.28 -4.85 6.27
N LYS A 498 -29.17 -5.21 7.54
CA LYS A 498 -29.73 -4.42 8.64
C LYS A 498 -28.88 -3.13 8.80
N GLN A 499 -29.24 -2.09 8.07
CA GLN A 499 -28.94 -0.71 8.46
C GLN A 499 -29.75 -0.41 9.73
N GLU A 500 -29.09 0.21 10.70
CA GLU A 500 -29.73 0.75 11.88
C GLU A 500 -30.86 1.71 11.43
N GLN A 501 -32.06 1.42 11.91
CA GLN A 501 -33.13 2.42 11.95
C GLN A 501 -32.85 3.40 13.07
#